data_6c428dcaabad06716b2ebc77a28e6abd
#
_entry.id   6c428dcaabad06716b2ebc77a28e6abd
#
_cell.length_a   1.000
_cell.length_b   1.000
_cell.length_c   1.000
_cell.angle_alpha   90.00
_cell.angle_beta   90.00
_cell.angle_gamma   90.00
#
_symmetry.space_group_name_H-M   'P 1'
#
loop_
_entity.id
_entity.type
_entity.pdbx_description
1 polymer ?
#
loop_
_entity_poly.entity_id
_entity_poly.type
_entity_poly.pdbx_seq_one_letter_code
_entity_poly.pdbx_strand_id
1 'polypeptide(L)'
;MKLCRIGSVGEEKPAIIDSENNYRDLSSIINDFNPDTLNFDTLEKLKKTDISSLPKLDSNSRIGACVTNPAKFIGIGLNFKDHAEEQNLPIPKEPIIFSKFTSCITGPNDPIIVPKGSNHTDWEVEIGFVIGKKAINVSIENALDHVLGFFLVNDVSERDFQKNRGLTWDKGKGFDTFGPIGPFIVCLLYTSPSPRD
;
A
#
# COMPACT_ATOMS: atom_id res chain seq x y z
N MET A 1 -12.99 4.44 -7.55
CA MET A 1 -13.33 3.42 -6.53
C MET A 1 -12.29 3.52 -5.42
N LYS A 2 -12.71 3.55 -4.15
CA LYS A 2 -11.82 3.57 -2.97
C LYS A 2 -12.11 2.33 -2.13
N LEU A 3 -11.10 1.50 -1.91
CA LEU A 3 -11.20 0.25 -1.16
C LEU A 3 -10.41 0.36 0.14
N CYS A 4 -11.00 -0.08 1.26
CA CYS A 4 -10.38 -0.01 2.58
C CYS A 4 -10.76 -1.21 3.43
N ARG A 5 -10.13 -1.37 4.60
CA ARG A 5 -10.45 -2.41 5.58
C ARG A 5 -10.82 -1.76 6.91
N ILE A 6 -11.96 -2.14 7.47
CA ILE A 6 -12.57 -1.50 8.65
C ILE A 6 -12.79 -2.53 9.76
N GLY A 7 -12.34 -2.24 10.96
CA GLY A 7 -12.55 -3.08 12.14
C GLY A 7 -11.33 -3.19 13.05
N SER A 8 -11.49 -4.00 14.10
CA SER A 8 -10.41 -4.32 15.03
C SER A 8 -9.29 -5.09 14.35
N VAL A 9 -8.09 -5.06 14.90
CA VAL A 9 -6.95 -5.81 14.37
C VAL A 9 -7.30 -7.30 14.29
N GLY A 10 -7.16 -7.88 13.10
CA GLY A 10 -7.46 -9.29 12.82
C GLY A 10 -8.94 -9.61 12.57
N GLU A 11 -9.82 -8.62 12.69
CA GLU A 11 -11.28 -8.74 12.44
C GLU A 11 -11.76 -7.71 11.41
N GLU A 12 -10.83 -7.13 10.64
CA GLU A 12 -11.18 -6.14 9.63
C GLU A 12 -12.03 -6.76 8.53
N LYS A 13 -13.00 -5.97 8.08
CA LYS A 13 -13.86 -6.29 6.93
C LYS A 13 -13.44 -5.51 5.70
N PRO A 14 -13.46 -6.12 4.52
CA PRO A 14 -13.27 -5.39 3.28
C PRO A 14 -14.43 -4.43 3.06
N ALA A 15 -14.13 -3.20 2.67
CA ALA A 15 -15.12 -2.17 2.46
C ALA A 15 -14.80 -1.32 1.22
N ILE A 16 -15.85 -0.74 0.65
CA ILE A 16 -15.78 0.29 -0.39
C ILE A 16 -16.39 1.58 0.11
N ILE A 17 -15.79 2.70 -0.25
CA ILE A 17 -16.34 4.03 0.06
C ILE A 17 -17.28 4.44 -1.07
N ASP A 18 -18.56 4.67 -0.73
CA ASP A 18 -19.59 5.09 -1.68
C ASP A 18 -19.51 6.61 -2.00
N SER A 19 -20.37 7.11 -2.87
CA SER A 19 -20.42 8.52 -3.27
C SER A 19 -20.80 9.48 -2.14
N GLU A 20 -21.41 8.98 -1.08
CA GLU A 20 -21.79 9.74 0.12
C GLU A 20 -20.73 9.64 1.23
N ASN A 21 -19.55 9.02 0.94
CA ASN A 21 -18.48 8.73 1.87
C ASN A 21 -18.85 7.74 3.00
N ASN A 22 -19.84 6.87 2.79
CA ASN A 22 -20.09 5.78 3.71
C ASN A 22 -19.21 4.57 3.38
N TYR A 23 -18.79 3.84 4.40
CA TYR A 23 -18.11 2.56 4.25
C TYR A 23 -19.15 1.45 4.06
N ARG A 24 -19.11 0.75 2.93
CA ARG A 24 -20.01 -0.35 2.58
C ARG A 24 -19.31 -1.68 2.71
N ASP A 25 -19.89 -2.59 3.47
CA ASP A 25 -19.36 -3.94 3.75
C ASP A 25 -19.36 -4.80 2.48
N LEU A 26 -18.18 -5.27 2.08
CA LEU A 26 -17.99 -6.15 0.92
C LEU A 26 -17.91 -7.64 1.31
N SER A 27 -18.08 -8.00 2.58
CA SER A 27 -17.87 -9.38 3.07
C SER A 27 -18.78 -10.43 2.41
N SER A 28 -19.92 -10.01 1.85
CA SER A 28 -20.79 -10.90 1.05
C SER A 28 -20.27 -11.15 -0.38
N ILE A 29 -19.26 -10.41 -0.84
CA ILE A 29 -18.75 -10.46 -2.21
C ILE A 29 -17.34 -11.04 -2.25
N ILE A 30 -16.48 -10.62 -1.31
CA ILE A 30 -15.09 -11.05 -1.16
C ILE A 30 -14.78 -11.28 0.33
N ASN A 31 -13.84 -12.15 0.61
CA ASN A 31 -13.43 -12.43 1.99
C ASN A 31 -12.53 -11.34 2.58
N ASP A 32 -11.61 -10.78 1.82
CA ASP A 32 -10.71 -9.70 2.24
C ASP A 32 -9.94 -9.12 1.03
N PHE A 33 -9.12 -8.08 1.21
CA PHE A 33 -8.20 -7.55 0.21
C PHE A 33 -6.81 -8.20 0.34
N ASN A 34 -6.68 -9.38 -0.23
CA ASN A 34 -5.49 -10.22 -0.22
C ASN A 34 -5.02 -10.54 -1.67
N PRO A 35 -3.93 -11.29 -1.89
CA PRO A 35 -3.44 -11.62 -3.22
C PRO A 35 -4.44 -12.32 -4.15
N ASP A 36 -5.42 -13.04 -3.59
CA ASP A 36 -6.42 -13.76 -4.39
C ASP A 36 -7.56 -12.84 -4.87
N THR A 37 -7.83 -11.76 -4.14
CA THR A 37 -8.97 -10.87 -4.36
C THR A 37 -8.58 -9.50 -4.94
N LEU A 38 -7.35 -9.04 -4.73
CA LEU A 38 -6.85 -7.79 -5.31
C LEU A 38 -6.41 -8.00 -6.77
N ASN A 39 -7.40 -8.18 -7.65
CA ASN A 39 -7.23 -8.38 -9.08
C ASN A 39 -8.28 -7.61 -9.89
N PHE A 40 -8.08 -7.53 -11.20
CA PHE A 40 -8.98 -6.78 -12.09
C PHE A 40 -10.37 -7.40 -12.20
N ASP A 41 -10.50 -8.73 -12.10
CA ASP A 41 -11.80 -9.41 -12.14
C ASP A 41 -12.67 -9.01 -10.95
N THR A 42 -12.08 -8.88 -9.77
CA THR A 42 -12.76 -8.35 -8.58
C THR A 42 -13.22 -6.92 -8.80
N LEU A 43 -12.37 -6.04 -9.38
CA LEU A 43 -12.79 -4.66 -9.68
C LEU A 43 -13.96 -4.62 -10.67
N GLU A 44 -13.96 -5.45 -11.70
CA GLU A 44 -15.07 -5.53 -12.65
C GLU A 44 -16.36 -6.06 -12.00
N LYS A 45 -16.24 -6.98 -11.04
CA LYS A 45 -17.39 -7.45 -10.25
C LYS A 45 -17.94 -6.30 -9.38
N LEU A 46 -17.09 -5.56 -8.71
CA LEU A 46 -17.49 -4.42 -7.87
C LEU A 46 -18.12 -3.28 -8.68
N LYS A 47 -17.66 -3.01 -9.90
CA LYS A 47 -18.28 -2.02 -10.80
C LYS A 47 -19.74 -2.36 -11.14
N LYS A 48 -20.08 -3.65 -11.23
CA LYS A 48 -21.42 -4.15 -11.56
C LYS A 48 -22.31 -4.32 -10.33
N THR A 49 -21.78 -4.13 -9.13
CA THR A 49 -22.51 -4.30 -7.86
C THR A 49 -23.21 -2.99 -7.52
N ASP A 50 -24.46 -3.07 -7.08
CA ASP A 50 -25.14 -1.94 -6.43
C ASP A 50 -24.57 -1.73 -5.03
N ILE A 51 -23.56 -0.86 -4.96
CA ILE A 51 -22.83 -0.55 -3.73
C ILE A 51 -23.76 0.09 -2.68
N SER A 52 -24.78 0.83 -3.11
CA SER A 52 -25.70 1.52 -2.21
C SER A 52 -26.56 0.56 -1.38
N SER A 53 -26.82 -0.64 -1.90
CA SER A 53 -27.59 -1.69 -1.23
C SER A 53 -26.82 -2.45 -0.15
N LEU A 54 -25.48 -2.34 -0.12
CA LEU A 54 -24.64 -3.06 0.83
C LEU A 54 -24.74 -2.47 2.25
N PRO A 55 -24.57 -3.29 3.30
CA PRO A 55 -24.59 -2.83 4.67
C PRO A 55 -23.57 -1.72 4.94
N LYS A 56 -23.95 -0.72 5.72
CA LYS A 56 -23.02 0.31 6.19
C LYS A 56 -22.20 -0.22 7.37
N LEU A 57 -20.90 0.08 7.36
CA LEU A 57 -20.02 -0.08 8.52
C LEU A 57 -19.95 1.23 9.32
N ASP A 58 -19.62 1.13 10.61
CA ASP A 58 -19.44 2.29 11.46
C ASP A 58 -18.21 3.09 11.01
N SER A 59 -18.43 4.35 10.65
CA SER A 59 -17.38 5.28 10.20
C SER A 59 -16.36 5.65 11.28
N ASN A 60 -16.66 5.40 12.56
CA ASN A 60 -15.76 5.64 13.68
C ASN A 60 -14.87 4.43 13.98
N SER A 61 -15.08 3.29 13.30
CA SER A 61 -14.24 2.11 13.45
C SER A 61 -12.82 2.36 12.97
N ARG A 62 -11.86 1.62 13.53
CA ARG A 62 -10.47 1.64 13.10
C ARG A 62 -10.38 1.30 11.60
N ILE A 63 -9.52 2.03 10.89
CA ILE A 63 -9.12 1.71 9.53
C ILE A 63 -7.85 0.85 9.62
N GLY A 64 -7.94 -0.39 9.12
CA GLY A 64 -6.81 -1.30 9.02
C GLY A 64 -5.94 -1.04 7.80
N ALA A 65 -4.85 -1.78 7.67
CA ALA A 65 -4.04 -1.80 6.46
C ALA A 65 -4.92 -2.14 5.24
N CYS A 66 -4.80 -1.37 4.16
CA CYS A 66 -5.67 -1.52 3.00
C CYS A 66 -5.41 -2.80 2.17
N VAL A 67 -4.28 -3.48 2.41
CA VAL A 67 -3.90 -4.77 1.84
C VAL A 67 -3.53 -5.72 2.97
N THR A 68 -3.96 -6.98 2.90
CA THR A 68 -3.56 -8.02 3.85
C THR A 68 -2.77 -9.13 3.16
N ASN A 69 -1.79 -9.68 3.89
CA ASN A 69 -0.97 -10.82 3.48
C ASN A 69 -0.36 -10.72 2.05
N PRO A 70 0.22 -9.59 1.63
CA PRO A 70 0.87 -9.54 0.33
C PRO A 70 2.08 -10.49 0.32
N ALA A 71 2.35 -11.14 -0.81
CA ALA A 71 3.50 -12.02 -0.94
C ALA A 71 4.84 -11.25 -0.88
N LYS A 72 4.83 -9.98 -1.28
CA LYS A 72 5.99 -9.10 -1.30
C LYS A 72 5.58 -7.68 -0.92
N PHE A 73 6.46 -7.00 -0.19
CA PHE A 73 6.41 -5.56 0.02
C PHE A 73 7.77 -5.00 -0.33
N ILE A 74 7.84 -4.32 -1.47
CA ILE A 74 9.09 -3.87 -2.09
C ILE A 74 9.11 -2.34 -2.06
N GLY A 75 10.24 -1.78 -1.60
CA GLY A 75 10.53 -0.36 -1.68
C GLY A 75 11.54 -0.03 -2.77
N ILE A 76 11.43 1.17 -3.33
CA ILE A 76 12.40 1.75 -4.26
C ILE A 76 13.09 2.92 -3.57
N GLY A 77 14.37 2.77 -3.30
CA GLY A 77 15.17 3.79 -2.62
C GLY A 77 15.63 4.90 -3.54
N LEU A 78 15.84 6.12 -2.97
CA LEU A 78 16.26 7.32 -3.68
C LEU A 78 15.44 7.59 -4.95
N ASN A 79 14.13 7.36 -4.87
CA ASN A 79 13.18 7.49 -5.97
C ASN A 79 12.66 8.92 -6.19
N PHE A 80 12.98 9.85 -5.29
CA PHE A 80 12.74 11.29 -5.43
C PHE A 80 14.04 12.03 -5.71
N LYS A 81 14.03 12.83 -6.79
CA LYS A 81 15.21 13.63 -7.21
C LYS A 81 15.66 14.59 -6.11
N ASP A 82 14.72 15.31 -5.51
CA ASP A 82 14.97 16.30 -4.46
C ASP A 82 15.64 15.64 -3.23
N HIS A 83 15.23 14.41 -2.89
CA HIS A 83 15.81 13.66 -1.79
C HIS A 83 17.27 13.25 -2.08
N ALA A 84 17.59 12.85 -3.30
CA ALA A 84 18.95 12.56 -3.70
C ALA A 84 19.84 13.83 -3.64
N GLU A 85 19.33 14.96 -4.10
CA GLU A 85 20.00 16.26 -4.06
C GLU A 85 20.26 16.73 -2.62
N GLU A 86 19.25 16.62 -1.74
CA GLU A 86 19.37 16.95 -0.31
C GLU A 86 20.46 16.15 0.40
N GLN A 87 20.60 14.88 0.06
CA GLN A 87 21.63 14.01 0.60
C GLN A 87 22.98 14.10 -0.10
N ASN A 88 23.12 14.96 -1.12
CA ASN A 88 24.31 15.06 -1.98
C ASN A 88 24.72 13.72 -2.61
N LEU A 89 23.73 12.89 -2.96
CA LEU A 89 23.92 11.61 -3.61
C LEU A 89 23.62 11.69 -5.11
N PRO A 90 24.33 10.94 -5.96
CA PRO A 90 23.99 10.86 -7.36
C PRO A 90 22.64 10.17 -7.55
N ILE A 91 21.86 10.63 -8.52
CA ILE A 91 20.63 9.95 -8.92
C ILE A 91 20.99 8.54 -9.40
N PRO A 92 20.38 7.49 -8.84
CA PRO A 92 20.66 6.11 -9.24
C PRO A 92 20.35 5.87 -10.73
N LYS A 93 21.24 5.18 -11.42
CA LYS A 93 21.01 4.80 -12.83
C LYS A 93 19.96 3.70 -12.99
N GLU A 94 19.81 2.87 -11.96
CA GLU A 94 18.81 1.79 -11.85
C GLU A 94 18.11 1.89 -10.50
N PRO A 95 16.86 1.44 -10.37
CA PRO A 95 16.14 1.46 -9.11
C PRO A 95 16.88 0.71 -8.00
N ILE A 96 17.09 1.36 -6.86
CA ILE A 96 17.59 0.69 -5.65
C ILE A 96 16.42 -0.05 -5.03
N ILE A 97 16.45 -1.39 -5.10
CA ILE A 97 15.36 -2.23 -4.62
C ILE A 97 15.71 -2.78 -3.25
N PHE A 98 14.77 -2.67 -2.29
CA PHE A 98 14.87 -3.31 -0.99
C PHE A 98 13.53 -3.93 -0.59
N SER A 99 13.57 -4.89 0.33
CA SER A 99 12.37 -5.51 0.89
C SER A 99 11.99 -4.88 2.21
N LYS A 100 10.68 -4.63 2.39
CA LYS A 100 10.08 -4.52 3.72
C LYS A 100 9.46 -5.87 4.05
N PHE A 101 9.71 -6.39 5.25
CA PHE A 101 9.05 -7.63 5.67
C PHE A 101 7.54 -7.41 5.73
N THR A 102 6.77 -8.34 5.18
CA THR A 102 5.31 -8.17 5.13
C THR A 102 4.67 -8.12 6.52
N SER A 103 5.35 -8.64 7.53
CA SER A 103 4.97 -8.51 8.95
C SER A 103 5.04 -7.07 9.49
N CYS A 104 5.71 -6.14 8.80
CA CYS A 104 5.76 -4.73 9.22
C CYS A 104 4.48 -3.96 8.89
N ILE A 105 3.59 -4.53 8.06
CA ILE A 105 2.38 -3.86 7.59
C ILE A 105 1.41 -3.64 8.75
N THR A 106 0.91 -2.40 8.87
CA THR A 106 -0.09 -2.01 9.86
C THR A 106 -1.05 -0.97 9.27
N GLY A 107 -2.12 -0.65 9.98
CA GLY A 107 -3.09 0.35 9.56
C GLY A 107 -2.50 1.76 9.57
N PRO A 108 -3.08 2.70 8.80
CA PRO A 108 -2.52 4.04 8.59
C PRO A 108 -2.46 4.89 9.86
N ASN A 109 -3.29 4.58 10.86
CA ASN A 109 -3.38 5.30 12.13
C ASN A 109 -2.98 4.43 13.33
N ASP A 110 -2.42 3.26 13.10
CA ASP A 110 -1.96 2.38 14.17
C ASP A 110 -0.65 2.90 14.77
N PRO A 111 -0.37 2.60 16.05
CA PRO A 111 0.89 2.96 16.68
C PRO A 111 2.10 2.33 15.98
N ILE A 112 3.16 3.12 15.80
CA ILE A 112 4.47 2.62 15.38
C ILE A 112 5.27 2.27 16.64
N ILE A 113 5.74 1.03 16.74
CA ILE A 113 6.51 0.54 17.88
C ILE A 113 7.98 0.74 17.58
N VAL A 114 8.59 1.70 18.29
CA VAL A 114 10.02 1.97 18.16
C VAL A 114 10.81 0.82 18.78
N PRO A 115 11.71 0.15 18.03
CA PRO A 115 12.44 -1.00 18.53
C PRO A 115 13.45 -0.61 19.62
N LYS A 116 13.72 -1.55 20.52
CA LYS A 116 14.70 -1.34 21.60
C LYS A 116 16.08 -1.02 21.04
N GLY A 117 16.68 0.05 21.54
CA GLY A 117 17.99 0.51 21.09
C GLY A 117 17.95 1.33 19.80
N SER A 118 16.76 1.71 19.36
CA SER A 118 16.56 2.69 18.28
C SER A 118 16.75 4.11 18.82
N ASN A 119 17.43 4.94 18.04
CA ASN A 119 17.66 6.35 18.34
C ASN A 119 17.38 7.26 17.13
N HIS A 120 17.14 6.69 15.95
CA HIS A 120 17.02 7.42 14.70
C HIS A 120 15.84 6.89 13.87
N THR A 121 14.70 6.65 14.52
CA THR A 121 13.46 6.31 13.81
C THR A 121 12.93 7.55 13.11
N ASP A 122 12.64 7.42 11.82
CA ASP A 122 12.24 8.49 10.92
C ASP A 122 11.07 8.03 10.03
N TRP A 123 10.29 8.98 9.54
CA TRP A 123 9.16 8.72 8.65
C TRP A 123 9.50 9.06 7.20
N GLU A 124 8.88 8.38 6.26
CA GLU A 124 8.98 8.66 4.83
C GLU A 124 7.59 8.53 4.21
N VAL A 125 7.02 9.64 3.70
CA VAL A 125 5.78 9.58 2.96
C VAL A 125 6.05 9.08 1.54
N GLU A 126 5.34 8.01 1.14
CA GLU A 126 5.53 7.31 -0.13
C GLU A 126 4.21 7.03 -0.83
N ILE A 127 4.29 6.81 -2.14
CA ILE A 127 3.17 6.29 -2.93
C ILE A 127 3.40 4.80 -3.14
N GLY A 128 2.51 3.98 -2.58
CA GLY A 128 2.44 2.56 -2.86
C GLY A 128 1.47 2.23 -3.99
N PHE A 129 1.67 1.10 -4.65
CA PHE A 129 0.73 0.58 -5.63
C PHE A 129 0.60 -0.95 -5.55
N VAL A 130 -0.56 -1.44 -5.96
CA VAL A 130 -0.85 -2.87 -6.00
C VAL A 130 -0.67 -3.39 -7.42
N ILE A 131 0.09 -4.48 -7.57
CA ILE A 131 0.14 -5.24 -8.81
C ILE A 131 -1.07 -6.18 -8.85
N GLY A 132 -2.01 -5.90 -9.75
CA GLY A 132 -3.30 -6.59 -9.84
C GLY A 132 -3.34 -7.81 -10.78
N LYS A 133 -2.28 -8.06 -11.53
CA LYS A 133 -2.10 -9.26 -12.39
C LYS A 133 -0.63 -9.62 -12.49
N LYS A 134 -0.35 -10.90 -12.78
CA LYS A 134 1.02 -11.40 -12.92
C LYS A 134 1.83 -10.57 -13.93
N ALA A 135 3.01 -10.10 -13.51
CA ALA A 135 3.94 -9.29 -14.29
C ALA A 135 5.30 -10.01 -14.39
N ILE A 136 5.70 -10.44 -15.60
CA ILE A 136 7.00 -11.06 -15.88
C ILE A 136 7.50 -10.49 -17.20
N ASN A 137 8.70 -9.89 -17.18
CA ASN A 137 9.34 -9.32 -18.38
C ASN A 137 8.41 -8.33 -19.12
N VAL A 138 7.71 -7.50 -18.37
CA VAL A 138 6.77 -6.52 -18.91
C VAL A 138 7.54 -5.34 -19.49
N SER A 139 7.16 -4.89 -20.67
CA SER A 139 7.74 -3.68 -21.27
C SER A 139 7.28 -2.42 -20.51
N ILE A 140 8.04 -1.33 -20.66
CA ILE A 140 7.74 -0.04 -20.02
C ILE A 140 6.35 0.46 -20.43
N GLU A 141 5.99 0.32 -21.70
CA GLU A 141 4.72 0.78 -22.28
C GLU A 141 3.51 0.07 -21.64
N ASN A 142 3.69 -1.20 -21.23
CA ASN A 142 2.63 -2.03 -20.66
C ASN A 142 2.69 -2.12 -19.13
N ALA A 143 3.65 -1.47 -18.48
CA ALA A 143 3.87 -1.61 -17.03
C ALA A 143 2.66 -1.15 -16.21
N LEU A 144 2.04 -0.03 -16.58
CA LEU A 144 0.88 0.52 -15.87
C LEU A 144 -0.37 -0.36 -15.99
N ASP A 145 -0.48 -1.20 -17.03
CA ASP A 145 -1.59 -2.14 -17.19
C ASP A 145 -1.62 -3.22 -16.10
N HIS A 146 -0.56 -3.34 -15.32
CA HIS A 146 -0.45 -4.27 -14.21
C HIS A 146 -0.77 -3.62 -12.86
N VAL A 147 -0.88 -2.29 -12.79
CA VAL A 147 -1.16 -1.54 -11.57
C VAL A 147 -2.67 -1.50 -11.33
N LEU A 148 -3.13 -2.05 -10.22
CA LEU A 148 -4.55 -2.07 -9.83
C LEU A 148 -5.01 -0.75 -9.21
N GLY A 149 -4.14 -0.10 -8.46
CA GLY A 149 -4.46 1.14 -7.75
C GLY A 149 -3.32 1.60 -6.87
N PHE A 150 -3.47 2.79 -6.29
CA PHE A 150 -2.49 3.47 -5.46
C PHE A 150 -3.00 3.70 -4.04
N PHE A 151 -2.09 3.79 -3.09
CA PHE A 151 -2.35 4.11 -1.68
C PHE A 151 -1.16 4.85 -1.07
N LEU A 152 -1.34 5.45 0.10
CA LEU A 152 -0.25 6.06 0.83
C LEU A 152 0.49 5.03 1.68
N VAL A 153 1.80 5.20 1.79
CA VAL A 153 2.68 4.40 2.64
C VAL A 153 3.48 5.34 3.53
N ASN A 154 3.71 4.94 4.77
CA ASN A 154 4.79 5.49 5.56
C ASN A 154 5.93 4.45 5.59
N ASP A 155 7.00 4.70 4.84
CA ASP A 155 8.18 3.84 4.83
C ASP A 155 9.07 4.13 6.04
N VAL A 156 8.55 3.81 7.23
CA VAL A 156 9.24 4.06 8.50
C VAL A 156 10.61 3.39 8.49
N SER A 157 11.62 4.15 8.91
CA SER A 157 13.03 3.79 8.81
C SER A 157 13.74 4.02 10.13
N GLU A 158 14.45 3.02 10.61
CA GLU A 158 15.46 3.22 11.66
C GLU A 158 16.82 3.45 10.99
N ARG A 159 17.24 4.70 10.93
CA ARG A 159 18.39 5.15 10.13
C ARG A 159 19.72 4.53 10.54
N ASP A 160 19.93 4.33 11.84
CA ASP A 160 21.15 3.70 12.33
C ASP A 160 21.22 2.23 11.91
N PHE A 161 20.11 1.50 12.03
CA PHE A 161 20.05 0.10 11.59
C PHE A 161 20.14 -0.02 10.06
N GLN A 162 19.60 0.93 9.32
CA GLN A 162 19.65 0.96 7.86
C GLN A 162 21.08 1.21 7.34
N LYS A 163 21.79 2.20 7.91
CA LYS A 163 23.03 2.73 7.34
C LYS A 163 24.29 2.18 8.01
N ASN A 164 24.25 1.91 9.32
CA ASN A 164 25.44 1.66 10.11
C ASN A 164 25.59 0.23 10.64
N ARG A 165 24.51 -0.58 10.60
CA ARG A 165 24.51 -1.92 11.22
C ARG A 165 24.40 -3.05 10.21
N GLY A 166 24.96 -2.92 9.03
CA GLY A 166 24.94 -3.93 7.98
C GLY A 166 24.98 -3.30 6.61
N LEU A 167 24.88 -4.11 5.58
CA LEU A 167 25.00 -3.67 4.19
C LEU A 167 23.63 -3.60 3.47
N THR A 168 22.56 -4.10 4.08
CA THR A 168 21.22 -4.10 3.51
C THR A 168 20.28 -3.17 4.28
N TRP A 169 19.33 -2.57 3.60
CA TRP A 169 18.38 -1.64 4.20
C TRP A 169 17.25 -2.33 4.96
N ASP A 170 16.97 -3.58 4.63
CA ASP A 170 15.86 -4.36 5.21
C ASP A 170 15.86 -4.34 6.74
N LYS A 171 17.05 -4.36 7.35
CA LYS A 171 17.22 -4.32 8.80
C LYS A 171 16.67 -3.05 9.45
N GLY A 172 16.74 -1.91 8.79
CA GLY A 172 16.21 -0.64 9.28
C GLY A 172 14.79 -0.34 8.80
N LYS A 173 14.31 -1.05 7.80
CA LYS A 173 13.04 -0.81 7.10
C LYS A 173 11.95 -1.84 7.44
N GLY A 174 12.30 -2.98 8.04
CA GLY A 174 11.42 -4.12 8.21
C GLY A 174 11.01 -4.46 9.64
N PHE A 175 11.18 -3.56 10.62
CA PHE A 175 10.66 -3.76 11.97
C PHE A 175 9.13 -3.85 11.96
N ASP A 176 8.56 -4.58 12.90
CA ASP A 176 7.12 -4.65 13.09
C ASP A 176 6.52 -3.24 13.19
N THR A 177 5.37 -3.03 12.56
CA THR A 177 4.67 -1.73 12.45
C THR A 177 5.36 -0.65 11.60
N PHE A 178 6.49 -0.93 10.97
CA PHE A 178 7.23 0.05 10.14
C PHE A 178 6.67 0.23 8.73
N GLY A 179 5.52 -0.36 8.44
CA GLY A 179 4.83 -0.25 7.16
C GLY A 179 3.36 0.15 7.28
N PRO A 180 3.01 1.33 7.87
CA PRO A 180 1.64 1.82 7.80
C PRO A 180 1.22 2.05 6.36
N ILE A 181 0.08 1.46 5.94
CA ILE A 181 -0.48 1.61 4.59
C ILE A 181 -1.96 1.95 4.61
N GLY A 182 -2.40 2.80 3.71
CA GLY A 182 -3.79 3.21 3.56
C GLY A 182 -3.98 4.72 3.44
N PRO A 183 -5.14 5.26 3.84
CA PRO A 183 -6.30 4.60 4.45
C PRO A 183 -7.12 3.76 3.46
N PHE A 184 -6.93 3.94 2.14
CA PHE A 184 -7.64 3.21 1.11
C PHE A 184 -6.79 3.06 -0.14
N ILE A 185 -7.13 2.08 -0.97
CA ILE A 185 -6.62 1.94 -2.33
C ILE A 185 -7.51 2.78 -3.25
N VAL A 186 -6.94 3.71 -4.00
CA VAL A 186 -7.60 4.37 -5.14
C VAL A 186 -7.36 3.51 -6.36
N CYS A 187 -8.38 2.77 -6.78
CA CYS A 187 -8.27 1.88 -7.94
C CYS A 187 -8.15 2.68 -9.23
N LEU A 188 -7.23 2.27 -10.10
CA LEU A 188 -7.20 2.72 -11.48
C LEU A 188 -8.34 2.04 -12.23
N LEU A 189 -9.41 2.79 -12.46
CA LEU A 189 -10.46 2.37 -13.36
C LEU A 189 -10.02 2.81 -14.76
N TYR A 190 -9.54 1.90 -15.59
CA TYR A 190 -9.34 2.16 -17.00
C TYR A 190 -10.71 2.40 -17.65
N THR A 191 -11.23 3.62 -17.48
CA THR A 191 -12.34 4.14 -18.26
C THR A 191 -11.73 5.00 -19.35
N SER A 192 -11.60 4.49 -20.56
CA SER A 192 -11.14 5.15 -21.79
C SER A 192 -9.72 5.75 -21.71
N PRO A 193 -8.95 5.71 -22.80
CA PRO A 193 -7.72 6.48 -22.85
C PRO A 193 -8.08 7.95 -22.56
N SER A 194 -7.52 8.50 -21.51
CA SER A 194 -7.45 9.96 -21.37
C SER A 194 -6.84 10.47 -22.67
N PRO A 195 -7.45 11.43 -23.36
CA PRO A 195 -6.74 12.06 -24.46
C PRO A 195 -5.44 12.58 -23.88
N ARG A 196 -4.34 12.05 -24.37
CA ARG A 196 -3.03 12.62 -24.10
C ARG A 196 -2.98 13.88 -24.93
N ASP A 197 -3.18 15.01 -24.29
CA ASP A 197 -2.78 16.31 -24.84
C ASP A 197 -1.24 16.41 -24.85
#